data_898f6ccee104bee4571945c398e2b669
#
_entry.id   898f6ccee104bee4571945c398e2b669
#
_cell.length_a   1.000
_cell.length_b   1.000
_cell.length_c   1.000
_cell.angle_alpha   90.00
_cell.angle_beta   90.00
_cell.angle_gamma   90.00
#
_symmetry.space_group_name_H-M   'P 1'
#
loop_
_entity.id
_entity.type
_entity.pdbx_description
1 polymer ?
#
loop_
_entity_poly.entity_id
_entity_poly.type
_entity_poly.pdbx_seq_one_letter_code
_entity_poly.pdbx_strand_id
1 'polypeptide(L)'
;CRGRKAIEAFNGSANYTMNAFFVRRECMDACNPKEANHYFNSLLPDTINCFDGQIKDKVSFSSKKNVEDDVADTNLENLSWENYRAIEPVDTLEVSLLKADGSDTGYGSGVNWGIRKNGYKRNRNQAYIPYNVADHKDGFFPDVNADGTYPVFKVVIKEYDAFYMRQAQAKGKALETPESNAIIGEWIRHKLGVPDGTYITKQMLDQYGKTKVLFKKYEDGIYTLEY
;
A
#
# COMPACT_ATOMS: atom_id res chain seq x y z
N CYS A 1 25.18 -20.75 -17.79
CA CYS A 1 25.55 -21.29 -19.12
C CYS A 1 26.90 -20.74 -19.61
N ARG A 2 27.71 -21.55 -20.27
CA ARG A 2 28.87 -21.08 -21.06
C ARG A 2 28.52 -21.27 -22.54
N GLY A 3 28.45 -20.19 -23.29
CA GLY A 3 27.97 -20.23 -24.68
C GLY A 3 26.49 -20.65 -24.75
N ARG A 4 26.15 -21.55 -25.69
CA ARG A 4 24.77 -22.03 -25.90
C ARG A 4 24.46 -23.35 -25.14
N LYS A 5 25.34 -23.80 -24.26
CA LYS A 5 25.17 -25.07 -23.54
C LYS A 5 24.94 -24.81 -22.06
N ALA A 6 23.83 -25.32 -21.53
CA ALA A 6 23.59 -25.36 -20.10
C ALA A 6 24.54 -26.40 -19.46
N ILE A 7 25.25 -26.00 -18.41
CA ILE A 7 26.17 -26.85 -17.65
C ILE A 7 25.65 -27.20 -16.26
N GLU A 8 24.83 -26.32 -15.68
CA GLU A 8 24.16 -26.51 -14.40
C GLU A 8 22.77 -25.90 -14.49
N ALA A 9 21.81 -26.46 -13.79
CA ALA A 9 20.46 -25.94 -13.63
C ALA A 9 19.91 -26.28 -12.26
N PHE A 10 19.05 -25.41 -11.74
CA PHE A 10 18.38 -25.57 -10.48
C PHE A 10 16.90 -25.25 -10.66
N ASN A 11 16.06 -25.96 -9.96
CA ASN A 11 14.64 -25.68 -9.82
C ASN A 11 14.31 -25.46 -8.35
N GLY A 12 13.25 -24.70 -8.06
CA GLY A 12 12.87 -24.44 -6.68
C GLY A 12 11.90 -23.26 -6.53
N SER A 13 11.57 -22.98 -5.29
CA SER A 13 10.65 -21.90 -4.93
C SER A 13 11.34 -20.54 -4.75
N ALA A 14 12.67 -20.49 -4.72
CA ALA A 14 13.43 -19.29 -4.45
C ALA A 14 13.36 -18.28 -5.59
N ASN A 15 12.79 -17.12 -5.32
CA ASN A 15 12.91 -15.97 -6.21
C ASN A 15 14.35 -15.42 -6.18
N TYR A 16 14.81 -14.82 -7.29
CA TYR A 16 16.14 -14.19 -7.36
C TYR A 16 16.22 -12.92 -6.50
N THR A 17 16.00 -13.06 -5.20
CA THR A 17 16.09 -11.99 -4.21
C THR A 17 16.96 -12.42 -3.03
N MET A 18 17.63 -11.45 -2.39
CA MET A 18 18.42 -11.72 -1.17
C MET A 18 17.58 -12.39 -0.08
N ASN A 19 16.30 -12.02 0.06
CA ASN A 19 15.42 -12.61 1.05
C ASN A 19 15.12 -14.09 0.76
N ALA A 20 14.92 -14.47 -0.50
CA ALA A 20 14.69 -15.87 -0.86
C ALA A 20 15.91 -16.74 -0.56
N PHE A 21 17.11 -16.25 -0.84
CA PHE A 21 18.35 -17.04 -0.66
C PHE A 21 18.88 -17.05 0.79
N PHE A 22 18.66 -16.00 1.58
CA PHE A 22 19.31 -15.85 2.87
C PHE A 22 18.39 -15.69 4.08
N VAL A 23 17.10 -15.45 3.88
CA VAL A 23 16.17 -15.15 4.98
C VAL A 23 14.99 -16.13 5.03
N ARG A 24 14.44 -16.52 3.88
CA ARG A 24 13.32 -17.47 3.80
C ARG A 24 13.84 -18.90 3.73
N ARG A 25 13.02 -19.85 4.19
CA ARG A 25 13.26 -21.29 3.98
C ARG A 25 12.76 -21.67 2.58
N GLU A 26 13.50 -21.25 1.58
CA GLU A 26 13.23 -21.61 0.20
C GLU A 26 14.08 -22.82 -0.19
N CYS A 27 13.60 -23.66 -1.07
CA CYS A 27 14.31 -24.85 -1.54
C CYS A 27 14.74 -24.64 -2.99
N MET A 28 15.99 -24.99 -3.28
CA MET A 28 16.50 -25.07 -4.66
C MET A 28 17.27 -26.37 -4.80
N ASP A 29 16.82 -27.20 -5.74
CA ASP A 29 17.44 -28.48 -6.06
C ASP A 29 18.14 -28.43 -7.41
N ALA A 30 19.28 -29.08 -7.52
CA ALA A 30 19.95 -29.27 -8.78
C ALA A 30 19.07 -30.16 -9.70
N CYS A 31 18.92 -29.77 -10.96
CA CYS A 31 18.14 -30.51 -11.92
C CYS A 31 18.95 -30.78 -13.19
N ASN A 32 18.40 -31.60 -14.09
CA ASN A 32 19.05 -31.93 -15.36
C ASN A 32 19.20 -30.68 -16.25
N PRO A 33 20.42 -30.23 -16.55
CA PRO A 33 20.64 -29.02 -17.34
C PRO A 33 20.07 -29.09 -18.77
N LYS A 34 19.99 -30.27 -19.37
CA LYS A 34 19.44 -30.40 -20.71
C LYS A 34 17.92 -30.23 -20.72
N GLU A 35 17.25 -30.85 -19.76
CA GLU A 35 15.78 -30.71 -19.58
C GLU A 35 15.38 -29.31 -19.23
N ALA A 36 16.08 -28.69 -18.28
CA ALA A 36 15.87 -27.30 -17.91
C ALA A 36 16.08 -26.35 -19.08
N ASN A 37 17.12 -26.57 -19.89
CA ASN A 37 17.37 -25.76 -21.08
C ASN A 37 16.30 -26.01 -22.17
N HIS A 38 15.81 -27.24 -22.34
CA HIS A 38 14.70 -27.50 -23.23
C HIS A 38 13.43 -26.79 -22.81
N TYR A 39 13.08 -26.88 -21.52
CA TYR A 39 11.94 -26.15 -20.95
C TYR A 39 12.08 -24.63 -21.11
N PHE A 40 13.25 -24.06 -20.77
CA PHE A 40 13.52 -22.65 -20.99
C PHE A 40 13.32 -22.22 -22.44
N ASN A 41 13.87 -23.02 -23.40
CA ASN A 41 13.71 -22.69 -24.82
C ASN A 41 12.25 -22.82 -25.29
N SER A 42 11.44 -23.67 -24.68
CA SER A 42 10.01 -23.80 -25.02
C SER A 42 9.21 -22.55 -24.58
N LEU A 43 9.68 -21.82 -23.56
CA LEU A 43 9.04 -20.59 -23.11
C LEU A 43 9.44 -19.35 -23.93
N LEU A 44 10.59 -19.41 -24.64
CA LEU A 44 11.10 -18.23 -25.37
C LEU A 44 10.11 -17.64 -26.39
N PRO A 45 9.30 -18.43 -27.12
CA PRO A 45 8.30 -17.87 -28.05
C PRO A 45 7.24 -17.02 -27.35
N ASP A 46 6.97 -17.32 -26.08
CA ASP A 46 5.95 -16.64 -25.27
C ASP A 46 6.55 -15.53 -24.39
N THR A 47 7.85 -15.23 -24.55
CA THR A 47 8.54 -14.21 -23.79
C THR A 47 8.83 -12.97 -24.64
N ILE A 48 8.93 -11.83 -23.97
CA ILE A 48 9.31 -10.56 -24.59
C ILE A 48 10.68 -10.15 -24.09
N ASN A 49 11.57 -9.77 -25.02
CA ASN A 49 12.88 -9.25 -24.67
C ASN A 49 12.74 -7.87 -24.01
N CYS A 50 13.24 -7.75 -22.77
CA CYS A 50 13.19 -6.49 -22.02
C CYS A 50 13.98 -5.33 -22.66
N PHE A 51 14.85 -5.61 -23.64
CA PHE A 51 15.57 -4.60 -24.43
C PHE A 51 14.89 -4.32 -25.79
N ASP A 52 13.72 -4.92 -26.06
CA ASP A 52 12.96 -4.61 -27.28
C ASP A 52 12.48 -3.16 -27.21
N GLY A 53 12.81 -2.37 -28.23
CA GLY A 53 12.39 -0.96 -28.31
C GLY A 53 10.86 -0.77 -28.36
N GLN A 54 10.12 -1.81 -28.73
CA GLN A 54 8.64 -1.83 -28.78
C GLN A 54 8.03 -2.50 -27.53
N ILE A 55 8.78 -2.68 -26.46
CA ILE A 55 8.30 -3.37 -25.26
C ILE A 55 7.03 -2.72 -24.69
N LYS A 56 6.92 -1.40 -24.76
CA LYS A 56 5.75 -0.66 -24.27
C LYS A 56 4.47 -0.98 -25.02
N ASP A 57 4.59 -1.34 -26.30
CA ASP A 57 3.46 -1.68 -27.17
C ASP A 57 3.05 -3.17 -27.04
N LYS A 58 3.98 -3.99 -26.52
CA LYS A 58 3.80 -5.46 -26.38
C LYS A 58 3.46 -5.89 -24.96
N VAL A 59 3.75 -5.07 -23.98
CA VAL A 59 3.49 -5.34 -22.55
C VAL A 59 2.56 -4.26 -22.04
N SER A 60 1.32 -4.64 -21.78
CA SER A 60 0.52 -3.85 -20.85
C SER A 60 1.09 -4.11 -19.46
N PHE A 61 1.73 -3.10 -18.88
CA PHE A 61 2.02 -3.14 -17.46
C PHE A 61 0.66 -3.03 -16.74
N SER A 62 0.03 -4.16 -16.43
CA SER A 62 -0.89 -4.14 -15.33
C SER A 62 -0.03 -3.89 -14.08
N SER A 63 0.22 -2.62 -13.78
CA SER A 63 0.49 -2.26 -12.40
C SER A 63 -0.60 -2.92 -11.59
N LYS A 64 -0.23 -3.91 -10.74
CA LYS A 64 -1.12 -4.55 -9.76
C LYS A 64 -2.58 -4.29 -10.09
N LYS A 65 -3.41 -5.32 -10.39
CA LYS A 65 -4.86 -5.23 -10.62
C LYS A 65 -5.29 -3.80 -10.39
N ASN A 66 -5.48 -3.02 -11.47
CA ASN A 66 -5.58 -1.57 -11.35
C ASN A 66 -6.60 -1.29 -10.28
N VAL A 67 -6.23 -0.55 -9.25
CA VAL A 67 -7.17 -0.03 -8.25
C VAL A 67 -8.29 0.74 -8.97
N GLU A 68 -8.00 1.21 -10.21
CA GLU A 68 -8.92 1.86 -11.14
C GLU A 68 -10.01 0.94 -11.72
N ASP A 69 -9.79 -0.38 -11.84
CA ASP A 69 -10.79 -1.30 -12.39
C ASP A 69 -11.97 -1.54 -11.42
N ASP A 70 -11.81 -1.24 -10.13
CA ASP A 70 -12.87 -1.32 -9.14
C ASP A 70 -13.63 0.02 -8.95
N VAL A 71 -13.18 1.08 -9.63
CA VAL A 71 -13.80 2.42 -9.53
C VAL A 71 -14.29 2.85 -10.91
N ALA A 72 -15.57 2.71 -11.15
CA ALA A 72 -16.19 3.25 -12.35
C ALA A 72 -15.85 4.74 -12.52
N ASP A 73 -15.02 5.01 -13.52
CA ASP A 73 -14.94 6.23 -14.31
C ASP A 73 -14.87 7.58 -13.59
N THR A 74 -13.87 7.80 -12.71
CA THR A 74 -13.51 9.18 -12.34
C THR A 74 -12.00 9.30 -12.12
N ASN A 75 -11.35 10.00 -13.02
CA ASN A 75 -9.93 10.35 -12.97
C ASN A 75 -9.59 11.14 -11.70
N LEU A 76 -8.48 10.81 -11.01
CA LEU A 76 -7.98 11.60 -9.88
C LEU A 76 -7.46 13.00 -10.31
N GLU A 77 -7.15 13.19 -11.59
CA GLU A 77 -6.49 14.38 -12.14
C GLU A 77 -7.25 15.70 -11.88
N ASN A 78 -8.56 15.65 -11.65
CA ASN A 78 -9.39 16.83 -11.40
C ASN A 78 -9.79 17.01 -9.93
N LEU A 79 -9.33 16.14 -9.03
CA LEU A 79 -9.64 16.22 -7.61
C LEU A 79 -8.61 17.08 -6.89
N SER A 80 -9.03 18.21 -6.34
CA SER A 80 -8.17 19.10 -5.57
C SER A 80 -8.83 19.49 -4.24
N TRP A 81 -8.01 19.81 -3.26
CA TRP A 81 -8.48 20.34 -1.98
C TRP A 81 -9.37 21.58 -2.15
N GLU A 82 -9.02 22.46 -3.10
CA GLU A 82 -9.77 23.69 -3.37
C GLU A 82 -11.22 23.43 -3.76
N ASN A 83 -11.50 22.29 -4.41
CA ASN A 83 -12.85 21.91 -4.81
C ASN A 83 -13.75 21.56 -3.61
N TYR A 84 -13.16 21.00 -2.55
CA TYR A 84 -13.93 20.48 -1.39
C TYR A 84 -13.93 21.40 -0.18
N ARG A 85 -12.95 22.29 -0.03
CA ARG A 85 -12.82 23.14 1.16
C ARG A 85 -14.02 24.05 1.44
N ALA A 86 -14.79 24.38 0.41
CA ALA A 86 -15.97 25.26 0.49
C ALA A 86 -17.30 24.52 0.46
N ILE A 87 -17.26 23.18 0.33
CA ILE A 87 -18.45 22.34 0.29
C ILE A 87 -18.70 21.76 1.67
N GLU A 88 -19.94 21.82 2.15
CA GLU A 88 -20.32 21.17 3.41
C GLU A 88 -20.30 19.65 3.22
N PRO A 89 -19.58 18.90 4.06
CA PRO A 89 -19.57 17.45 4.00
C PRO A 89 -20.93 16.89 4.44
N VAL A 90 -21.35 15.82 3.82
CA VAL A 90 -22.57 15.09 4.25
C VAL A 90 -22.36 14.35 5.58
N ASP A 91 -21.10 14.00 5.87
CA ASP A 91 -20.76 13.33 7.13
C ASP A 91 -19.29 13.54 7.50
N THR A 92 -18.98 13.37 8.79
CA THR A 92 -17.61 13.50 9.32
C THR A 92 -17.29 12.38 10.28
N LEU A 93 -16.00 11.99 10.34
CA LEU A 93 -15.50 10.96 11.24
C LEU A 93 -14.08 11.27 11.72
N GLU A 94 -13.90 11.32 13.01
CA GLU A 94 -12.57 11.35 13.63
C GLU A 94 -12.04 9.94 13.89
N VAL A 95 -10.82 9.66 13.44
CA VAL A 95 -10.17 8.35 13.60
C VAL A 95 -8.87 8.52 14.38
N SER A 96 -8.71 7.72 15.43
CA SER A 96 -7.54 7.77 16.31
C SER A 96 -6.28 7.21 15.63
N LEU A 97 -5.15 7.88 15.80
CA LEU A 97 -3.82 7.39 15.41
C LEU A 97 -3.18 6.50 16.49
N LEU A 98 -3.82 6.39 17.64
CA LEU A 98 -3.36 5.58 18.77
C LEU A 98 -3.89 4.15 18.68
N LYS A 99 -3.31 3.26 19.49
CA LYS A 99 -3.89 1.94 19.76
C LYS A 99 -5.30 2.06 20.32
N ALA A 100 -6.06 0.98 20.28
CA ALA A 100 -7.43 0.95 20.78
C ALA A 100 -7.57 1.34 22.26
N ASP A 101 -6.54 1.13 23.08
CA ASP A 101 -6.50 1.53 24.48
C ASP A 101 -6.10 3.00 24.70
N GLY A 102 -5.79 3.73 23.62
CA GLY A 102 -5.36 5.12 23.67
C GLY A 102 -4.00 5.37 24.32
N SER A 103 -3.27 4.34 24.69
CA SER A 103 -2.03 4.44 25.49
C SER A 103 -0.87 5.05 24.71
N ASP A 104 -0.69 4.65 23.46
CA ASP A 104 0.41 5.09 22.59
C ASP A 104 0.11 4.73 21.12
N THR A 105 1.01 5.11 20.21
CA THR A 105 1.09 4.57 18.85
C THR A 105 1.67 3.16 18.90
N GLY A 106 1.26 2.29 17.99
CA GLY A 106 1.78 0.92 17.96
C GLY A 106 3.22 0.85 17.44
N TYR A 107 4.04 -0.05 18.01
CA TYR A 107 5.31 -0.41 17.38
C TYR A 107 5.07 -1.45 16.28
N GLY A 108 5.56 -1.18 15.08
CA GLY A 108 5.34 -2.08 13.93
C GLY A 108 3.88 -2.22 13.51
N SER A 109 3.04 -1.25 13.86
CA SER A 109 1.62 -1.18 13.53
C SER A 109 1.16 0.28 13.42
N GLY A 110 -0.02 0.52 12.85
CA GLY A 110 -0.57 1.86 12.69
C GLY A 110 0.39 2.77 11.93
N VAL A 111 0.55 3.99 12.43
CA VAL A 111 1.46 5.02 11.86
C VAL A 111 2.93 4.61 11.86
N ASN A 112 3.30 3.57 12.61
CA ASN A 112 4.66 3.00 12.69
C ASN A 112 4.76 1.60 12.06
N TRP A 113 3.85 1.23 11.17
CA TRP A 113 3.84 -0.12 10.59
C TRP A 113 5.14 -0.50 9.88
N GLY A 114 5.82 0.46 9.24
CA GLY A 114 7.14 0.29 8.62
C GLY A 114 8.31 0.12 9.59
N ILE A 115 8.14 0.46 10.88
CA ILE A 115 9.19 0.40 11.88
C ILE A 115 9.28 -1.02 12.46
N ARG A 116 10.41 -1.71 12.25
CA ARG A 116 10.62 -3.10 12.69
C ARG A 116 11.89 -3.26 13.53
N LYS A 117 11.82 -4.11 14.58
CA LYS A 117 12.96 -4.37 15.49
C LYS A 117 14.02 -5.31 14.89
N ASN A 118 13.62 -6.24 14.05
CA ASN A 118 14.45 -7.43 13.72
C ASN A 118 15.17 -7.33 12.38
N GLY A 119 15.69 -6.16 12.00
CA GLY A 119 16.47 -6.02 10.75
C GLY A 119 15.67 -6.24 9.45
N TYR A 120 14.37 -6.50 9.55
CA TYR A 120 13.50 -6.64 8.40
C TYR A 120 13.40 -5.29 7.66
N LYS A 121 13.97 -5.25 6.46
CA LYS A 121 14.02 -4.04 5.63
C LYS A 121 12.64 -3.79 5.01
N ARG A 122 11.86 -2.93 5.63
CA ARG A 122 10.62 -2.37 5.09
C ARG A 122 10.82 -0.86 4.93
N ASN A 123 10.12 -0.21 4.00
CA ASN A 123 10.09 1.24 3.97
C ASN A 123 9.56 1.75 5.32
N ARG A 124 10.36 2.52 6.03
CA ARG A 124 10.06 3.00 7.38
C ARG A 124 8.87 3.96 7.43
N ASN A 125 8.51 4.56 6.29
CA ASN A 125 7.32 5.39 6.18
C ASN A 125 6.02 4.59 6.01
N GLN A 126 6.08 3.27 5.77
CA GLN A 126 4.84 2.49 5.68
C GLN A 126 3.99 2.64 6.94
N ALA A 127 2.74 2.98 6.72
CA ALA A 127 1.75 3.24 7.76
C ALA A 127 0.35 2.83 7.29
N TYR A 128 -0.56 2.71 8.22
CA TYR A 128 -2.00 2.71 8.02
C TYR A 128 -2.63 3.49 9.18
N ILE A 129 -3.81 4.02 8.99
CA ILE A 129 -4.58 4.62 10.08
C ILE A 129 -5.33 3.50 10.79
N PRO A 130 -5.12 3.26 12.11
CA PRO A 130 -5.89 2.29 12.85
C PRO A 130 -7.37 2.66 12.81
N TYR A 131 -8.23 1.73 12.40
CA TYR A 131 -9.67 1.94 12.41
C TYR A 131 -10.28 0.97 13.42
N ASN A 132 -10.24 1.38 14.68
CA ASN A 132 -10.71 0.54 15.78
C ASN A 132 -12.22 0.36 15.71
N VAL A 133 -12.71 -0.79 16.17
CA VAL A 133 -14.17 -1.10 16.16
C VAL A 133 -15.00 0.00 16.85
N ALA A 134 -14.43 0.64 17.88
CA ALA A 134 -15.09 1.75 18.56
C ALA A 134 -15.24 3.03 17.70
N ASP A 135 -14.42 3.17 16.67
CA ASP A 135 -14.45 4.30 15.73
C ASP A 135 -15.32 3.97 14.48
N HIS A 136 -15.79 2.71 14.35
CA HIS A 136 -16.59 2.31 13.20
C HIS A 136 -17.92 3.06 13.18
N LYS A 137 -18.22 3.62 12.03
CA LYS A 137 -19.48 4.31 11.74
C LYS A 137 -20.10 3.70 10.49
N ASP A 138 -21.24 3.05 10.66
CA ASP A 138 -21.94 2.35 9.60
C ASP A 138 -22.21 3.26 8.39
N GLY A 139 -21.89 2.77 7.20
CA GLY A 139 -22.09 3.48 5.93
C GLY A 139 -21.18 4.70 5.73
N PHE A 140 -20.23 4.99 6.65
CA PHE A 140 -19.28 6.09 6.45
C PHE A 140 -18.31 5.76 5.32
N PHE A 141 -17.53 4.68 5.44
CA PHE A 141 -16.73 4.14 4.33
C PHE A 141 -17.54 3.11 3.53
N PRO A 142 -17.14 2.82 2.27
CA PRO A 142 -17.82 1.82 1.47
C PRO A 142 -17.84 0.44 2.16
N ASP A 143 -18.98 -0.24 2.06
CA ASP A 143 -19.15 -1.58 2.60
C ASP A 143 -18.27 -2.61 1.90
N VAL A 144 -18.00 -3.72 2.58
CA VAL A 144 -17.29 -4.86 2.02
C VAL A 144 -18.08 -5.47 0.84
N ASN A 145 -17.38 -5.79 -0.24
CA ASN A 145 -17.95 -6.46 -1.40
C ASN A 145 -18.44 -7.89 -1.06
N ALA A 146 -19.30 -8.44 -1.90
CA ALA A 146 -19.82 -9.80 -1.74
C ALA A 146 -18.73 -10.89 -1.71
N ASP A 147 -17.57 -10.64 -2.32
CA ASP A 147 -16.39 -11.51 -2.32
C ASP A 147 -15.49 -11.33 -1.07
N GLY A 148 -15.88 -10.45 -0.15
CA GLY A 148 -15.12 -10.15 1.06
C GLY A 148 -14.00 -9.14 0.89
N THR A 149 -13.82 -8.55 -0.29
CA THR A 149 -12.86 -7.47 -0.52
C THR A 149 -13.42 -6.13 -0.09
N TYR A 150 -12.55 -5.20 0.30
CA TYR A 150 -12.94 -3.83 0.60
C TYR A 150 -12.72 -2.96 -0.63
N PRO A 151 -13.76 -2.25 -1.11
CA PRO A 151 -13.61 -1.33 -2.23
C PRO A 151 -12.69 -0.18 -1.88
N VAL A 152 -12.07 0.40 -2.91
CA VAL A 152 -11.28 1.61 -2.78
C VAL A 152 -12.18 2.83 -2.82
N PHE A 153 -11.76 3.88 -2.15
CA PHE A 153 -12.40 5.19 -2.20
C PHE A 153 -11.37 6.30 -2.38
N LYS A 154 -11.78 7.42 -2.93
CA LYS A 154 -10.91 8.55 -3.24
C LYS A 154 -10.78 9.49 -2.07
N VAL A 155 -9.56 9.93 -1.79
CA VAL A 155 -9.24 10.84 -0.69
C VAL A 155 -8.41 12.00 -1.21
N VAL A 156 -8.78 13.19 -0.81
CA VAL A 156 -8.07 14.44 -1.11
C VAL A 156 -7.47 14.99 0.18
N ILE A 157 -6.19 15.36 0.14
CA ILE A 157 -5.49 16.07 1.22
C ILE A 157 -4.94 17.39 0.69
N LYS A 158 -4.86 18.39 1.58
CA LYS A 158 -4.48 19.75 1.20
C LYS A 158 -3.08 19.86 0.53
N GLU A 159 -2.13 19.05 1.00
CA GLU A 159 -0.73 19.15 0.61
C GLU A 159 -0.28 18.10 -0.41
N TYR A 160 -1.20 17.25 -0.84
CA TYR A 160 -0.93 16.14 -1.74
C TYR A 160 -1.98 16.06 -2.84
N ASP A 161 -1.62 15.40 -3.93
CA ASP A 161 -2.59 14.98 -4.92
C ASP A 161 -3.58 13.98 -4.32
N ALA A 162 -4.75 13.84 -4.95
CA ALA A 162 -5.71 12.83 -4.56
C ALA A 162 -5.11 11.42 -4.70
N PHE A 163 -5.50 10.51 -3.82
CA PHE A 163 -5.07 9.12 -3.81
C PHE A 163 -6.22 8.19 -3.37
N TYR A 164 -6.00 6.90 -3.56
CA TYR A 164 -6.96 5.90 -3.11
C TYR A 164 -6.65 5.41 -1.70
N MET A 165 -7.70 5.19 -0.94
CA MET A 165 -7.67 4.44 0.32
C MET A 165 -8.66 3.28 0.29
N ARG A 166 -8.48 2.33 1.18
CA ARG A 166 -9.45 1.27 1.45
C ARG A 166 -9.39 0.85 2.91
N GLN A 167 -10.46 0.23 3.35
CA GLN A 167 -10.40 -0.57 4.55
C GLN A 167 -9.57 -1.83 4.29
N ALA A 168 -8.87 -2.33 5.30
CA ALA A 168 -8.02 -3.51 5.21
C ALA A 168 -8.01 -4.27 6.54
N GLN A 169 -7.42 -5.45 6.52
CA GLN A 169 -7.36 -6.40 7.63
C GLN A 169 -8.75 -6.96 8.02
N ALA A 170 -8.75 -7.96 8.88
CA ALA A 170 -9.98 -8.58 9.36
C ALA A 170 -10.91 -7.52 10.00
N LYS A 171 -12.14 -7.46 9.56
CA LYS A 171 -13.17 -6.50 9.98
C LYS A 171 -12.82 -5.03 9.66
N GLY A 172 -12.02 -4.76 8.62
CA GLY A 172 -11.72 -3.40 8.18
C GLY A 172 -10.94 -2.54 9.19
N LYS A 173 -10.13 -3.14 10.07
CA LYS A 173 -9.46 -2.45 11.20
C LYS A 173 -8.30 -1.52 10.80
N ALA A 174 -8.04 -1.36 9.53
CA ALA A 174 -6.99 -0.48 9.01
C ALA A 174 -7.54 0.30 7.83
N LEU A 175 -7.12 1.55 7.71
CA LEU A 175 -7.29 2.36 6.50
C LEU A 175 -5.91 2.49 5.86
N GLU A 176 -5.74 1.95 4.68
CA GLU A 176 -4.44 1.89 3.98
C GLU A 176 -4.53 2.53 2.59
N THR A 177 -3.38 2.91 2.06
CA THR A 177 -3.20 3.40 0.69
C THR A 177 -2.68 2.25 -0.18
N PRO A 178 -3.54 1.61 -1.00
CA PRO A 178 -3.17 0.38 -1.71
C PRO A 178 -2.05 0.56 -2.73
N GLU A 179 -1.88 1.74 -3.30
CA GLU A 179 -0.81 2.06 -4.24
C GLU A 179 0.56 2.08 -3.54
N SER A 180 0.63 2.75 -2.40
CA SER A 180 1.82 2.83 -1.58
C SER A 180 1.47 3.09 -0.13
N ASN A 181 1.70 2.12 0.72
CA ASN A 181 1.49 2.28 2.17
C ASN A 181 2.41 3.32 2.83
N ALA A 182 3.33 3.96 2.08
CA ALA A 182 4.19 5.02 2.57
C ALA A 182 3.50 6.39 2.57
N ILE A 183 2.51 6.63 1.72
CA ILE A 183 1.85 7.93 1.53
C ILE A 183 1.36 8.51 2.86
N ILE A 184 0.56 7.76 3.61
CA ILE A 184 0.03 8.22 4.91
C ILE A 184 1.15 8.45 5.92
N GLY A 185 2.16 7.60 5.93
CA GLY A 185 3.26 7.71 6.88
C GLY A 185 4.17 8.91 6.61
N GLU A 186 4.43 9.24 5.36
CA GLU A 186 5.16 10.44 4.93
C GLU A 186 4.35 11.69 5.28
N TRP A 187 3.08 11.72 4.91
CA TRP A 187 2.20 12.84 5.19
C TRP A 187 2.13 13.17 6.69
N ILE A 188 1.91 12.18 7.57
CA ILE A 188 1.85 12.40 9.02
C ILE A 188 3.19 12.93 9.54
N ARG A 189 4.33 12.38 9.06
CA ARG A 189 5.67 12.85 9.47
C ARG A 189 5.93 14.28 9.03
N HIS A 190 5.55 14.65 7.83
CA HIS A 190 5.62 16.03 7.34
C HIS A 190 4.77 16.97 8.22
N LYS A 191 3.54 16.57 8.58
CA LYS A 191 2.69 17.37 9.49
C LYS A 191 3.31 17.56 10.85
N LEU A 192 3.97 16.55 11.39
CA LEU A 192 4.67 16.60 12.66
C LEU A 192 6.02 17.34 12.59
N GLY A 193 6.50 17.68 11.39
CA GLY A 193 7.82 18.30 11.18
C GLY A 193 8.99 17.38 11.53
N VAL A 194 8.82 16.06 11.44
CA VAL A 194 9.86 15.09 11.73
C VAL A 194 10.38 14.42 10.46
N PRO A 195 11.66 13.97 10.43
CA PRO A 195 12.24 13.28 9.29
C PRO A 195 11.49 11.99 8.92
N ASP A 196 11.57 11.62 7.66
CA ASP A 196 11.08 10.35 7.15
C ASP A 196 11.64 9.17 7.93
N GLY A 197 10.78 8.15 8.14
CA GLY A 197 11.14 6.95 8.89
C GLY A 197 11.30 7.16 10.41
N THR A 198 11.01 8.35 10.94
CA THR A 198 10.98 8.59 12.38
C THR A 198 9.89 7.75 13.05
N TYR A 199 10.19 7.16 14.19
CA TYR A 199 9.17 6.54 15.04
C TYR A 199 8.28 7.62 15.65
N ILE A 200 7.00 7.59 15.35
CA ILE A 200 6.01 8.52 15.87
C ILE A 200 5.56 8.04 17.26
N THR A 201 5.67 8.91 18.28
CA THR A 201 5.19 8.65 19.64
C THR A 201 3.90 9.41 19.92
N LYS A 202 3.15 8.95 20.92
CA LYS A 202 1.99 9.71 21.42
C LYS A 202 2.39 11.11 21.85
N GLN A 203 3.55 11.27 22.50
CA GLN A 203 4.06 12.59 22.91
C GLN A 203 4.21 13.57 21.73
N MET A 204 4.68 13.10 20.57
CA MET A 204 4.77 13.95 19.36
C MET A 204 3.38 14.39 18.88
N LEU A 205 2.40 13.48 18.90
CA LEU A 205 1.02 13.79 18.55
C LEU A 205 0.40 14.80 19.53
N ASP A 206 0.62 14.61 20.82
CA ASP A 206 0.15 15.52 21.87
C ASP A 206 0.79 16.92 21.73
N GLN A 207 2.09 16.99 21.40
CA GLN A 207 2.79 18.27 21.14
C GLN A 207 2.27 18.98 19.89
N TYR A 208 1.88 18.21 18.86
CA TYR A 208 1.22 18.74 17.67
C TYR A 208 -0.21 19.21 17.96
N GLY A 209 -0.80 18.71 19.05
CA GLY A 209 -2.14 19.06 19.50
C GLY A 209 -3.26 18.17 18.95
N LYS A 210 -2.92 17.12 18.21
CA LYS A 210 -3.92 16.20 17.62
C LYS A 210 -3.43 14.76 17.68
N THR A 211 -4.29 13.87 18.17
CA THR A 211 -4.08 12.41 18.18
C THR A 211 -5.02 11.67 17.23
N LYS A 212 -5.85 12.43 16.51
CA LYS A 212 -6.84 11.93 15.57
C LYS A 212 -6.71 12.64 14.22
N VAL A 213 -7.10 11.97 13.17
CA VAL A 213 -7.35 12.56 11.85
C VAL A 213 -8.84 12.72 11.64
N LEU A 214 -9.24 13.67 10.80
CA LEU A 214 -10.63 13.94 10.45
C LEU A 214 -10.88 13.58 8.99
N PHE A 215 -11.76 12.63 8.77
CA PHE A 215 -12.35 12.37 7.46
C PHE A 215 -13.65 13.16 7.31
N LYS A 216 -13.84 13.73 6.13
CA LYS A 216 -15.10 14.33 5.71
C LYS A 216 -15.58 13.64 4.45
N LYS A 217 -16.83 13.19 4.43
CA LYS A 217 -17.46 12.52 3.30
C LYS A 217 -18.34 13.51 2.54
N TYR A 218 -18.31 13.44 1.20
CA TYR A 218 -19.11 14.29 0.32
C TYR A 218 -20.12 13.46 -0.50
N GLU A 219 -21.13 14.13 -1.06
CA GLU A 219 -22.23 13.48 -1.80
C GLU A 219 -21.75 12.64 -3.00
N ASP A 220 -20.68 13.06 -3.65
CA ASP A 220 -20.06 12.37 -4.78
C ASP A 220 -19.23 11.13 -4.39
N GLY A 221 -19.21 10.77 -3.11
CA GLY A 221 -18.47 9.64 -2.59
C GLY A 221 -16.96 9.90 -2.41
N ILE A 222 -16.52 11.15 -2.60
CA ILE A 222 -15.14 11.57 -2.32
C ILE A 222 -15.00 11.88 -0.82
N TYR A 223 -13.79 11.72 -0.32
CA TYR A 223 -13.42 12.07 1.05
C TYR A 223 -12.31 13.10 1.07
N THR A 224 -12.31 13.97 2.09
CA THR A 224 -11.10 14.69 2.45
C THR A 224 -10.54 14.14 3.76
N LEU A 225 -9.23 14.26 3.94
CA LEU A 225 -8.52 13.85 5.14
C LEU A 225 -7.71 15.02 5.66
N GLU A 226 -7.93 15.34 6.93
CA GLU A 226 -7.31 16.47 7.64
C GLU A 226 -6.58 16.01 8.90
N TYR A 227 -5.44 16.67 9.16
CA TYR A 227 -4.65 16.44 10.36
C TYR A 227 -4.03 17.73 10.90
#